data_a50366d513606fe0a4bdaf4ea113ff40
#
_entry.id   a50366d513606fe0a4bdaf4ea113ff40
#
_cell.length_a   1.000
_cell.length_b   1.000
_cell.length_c   1.000
_cell.angle_alpha   90.00
_cell.angle_beta   90.00
_cell.angle_gamma   90.00
#
_symmetry.space_group_name_H-M   'P 1'
#
loop_
_entity.id
_entity.type
_entity.pdbx_description
1 polymer ?
#
loop_
_entity_poly.entity_id
_entity_poly.type
_entity_poly.pdbx_seq_one_letter_code
_entity_poly.pdbx_strand_id
1 'polypeptide(L)'
;MGFGSFHPLDAKEYAEVTVFAENGITTHAESESNDDTVSKCADALCRLIVGFPVADILQMNNNAVYYNIGEKLPLDSLFCATIAVNAAKKAAIDYMKKNGIEIPNGVVCGCLQ
;
A
#
# COMPACT_ATOMS: atom_id res chain seq x y z
N MET A 1 10.32 -8.69 -6.51
CA MET A 1 9.04 -8.06 -6.82
C MET A 1 7.97 -8.59 -5.88
N GLY A 2 7.19 -7.71 -5.28
CA GLY A 2 6.06 -8.08 -4.45
C GLY A 2 4.77 -7.51 -5.00
N PHE A 3 3.70 -8.28 -5.00
CA PHE A 3 2.40 -7.87 -5.49
C PHE A 3 1.35 -8.00 -4.39
N GLY A 4 0.49 -7.00 -4.26
CA GLY A 4 -0.62 -7.04 -3.33
C GLY A 4 -1.86 -6.42 -3.93
N SER A 5 -3.01 -7.00 -3.62
CA SER A 5 -4.30 -6.41 -4.01
C SER A 5 -5.23 -6.42 -2.81
N PHE A 6 -6.11 -5.44 -2.76
CA PHE A 6 -7.08 -5.33 -1.70
C PHE A 6 -8.46 -5.03 -2.28
N HIS A 7 -9.40 -5.93 -2.02
CA HIS A 7 -10.78 -5.85 -2.48
C HIS A 7 -11.69 -5.89 -1.25
N PRO A 8 -12.15 -4.73 -0.75
CA PRO A 8 -13.09 -4.72 0.38
C PRO A 8 -14.38 -5.45 0.04
N LEU A 9 -14.95 -6.16 1.02
CA LEU A 9 -16.15 -6.96 0.80
C LEU A 9 -17.37 -6.12 0.41
N ASP A 10 -17.48 -4.92 0.95
CA ASP A 10 -18.66 -4.08 0.78
C ASP A 10 -18.45 -2.91 -0.18
N ALA A 11 -17.38 -2.96 -0.97
CA ALA A 11 -17.05 -1.87 -1.88
C ALA A 11 -16.68 -2.42 -3.25
N LYS A 12 -16.96 -1.63 -4.28
CA LYS A 12 -16.56 -1.97 -5.66
C LYS A 12 -15.13 -1.56 -5.94
N GLU A 13 -14.62 -0.58 -5.20
CA GLU A 13 -13.30 -0.04 -5.37
C GLU A 13 -12.26 -1.04 -4.90
N TYR A 14 -11.16 -1.14 -5.65
CA TYR A 14 -10.02 -1.98 -5.26
C TYR A 14 -8.72 -1.29 -5.63
N ALA A 15 -7.61 -1.78 -5.09
CA ALA A 15 -6.28 -1.34 -5.48
C ALA A 15 -5.35 -2.55 -5.61
N GLU A 16 -4.44 -2.45 -6.57
CA GLU A 16 -3.34 -3.39 -6.74
C GLU A 16 -2.04 -2.60 -6.70
N VAL A 17 -1.07 -3.10 -5.96
CA VAL A 17 0.23 -2.45 -5.82
C VAL A 17 1.32 -3.47 -6.10
N THR A 18 2.30 -3.08 -6.92
CA THR A 18 3.48 -3.88 -7.18
C THR A 18 4.70 -3.12 -6.67
N VAL A 19 5.50 -3.76 -5.84
CA VAL A 19 6.71 -3.18 -5.24
C VAL A 19 7.94 -3.87 -5.80
N PHE A 20 8.90 -3.06 -6.25
CA PHE A 20 10.21 -3.53 -6.69
C PHE A 20 11.25 -3.04 -5.68
N ALA A 21 12.15 -3.91 -5.27
CA ALA A 21 13.16 -3.57 -4.26
C ALA A 21 14.48 -4.27 -4.54
N GLU A 22 15.57 -3.65 -4.08
CA GLU A 22 16.91 -4.23 -4.09
C GLU A 22 17.48 -4.11 -2.69
N ASN A 23 18.02 -5.21 -2.16
CA ASN A 23 18.59 -5.27 -0.81
C ASN A 23 17.62 -4.76 0.26
N GLY A 24 16.32 -5.05 0.07
CA GLY A 24 15.29 -4.66 1.02
C GLY A 24 14.84 -3.21 0.92
N ILE A 25 15.39 -2.41 0.00
CA ILE A 25 15.01 -1.00 -0.20
C ILE A 25 14.16 -0.89 -1.46
N THR A 26 13.02 -0.23 -1.34
CA THR A 26 12.09 -0.04 -2.45
C THR A 26 12.73 0.85 -3.52
N THR A 27 12.83 0.34 -4.74
CA THR A 27 13.39 1.08 -5.88
C THR A 27 12.32 1.65 -6.79
N HIS A 28 11.16 1.01 -6.83
CA HIS A 28 10.06 1.42 -7.70
C HIS A 28 8.75 0.82 -7.17
N ALA A 29 7.64 1.48 -7.44
CA ALA A 29 6.32 0.95 -7.10
C ALA A 29 5.30 1.40 -8.14
N GLU A 30 4.37 0.52 -8.45
CA GLU A 30 3.30 0.77 -9.41
C GLU A 30 1.96 0.43 -8.75
N SER A 31 0.91 1.10 -9.19
CA SER A 31 -0.44 0.84 -8.68
C SER A 31 -1.46 0.81 -9.81
N GLU A 32 -2.57 0.13 -9.54
CA GLU A 32 -3.71 0.09 -10.43
C GLU A 32 -4.99 0.06 -9.59
N SER A 33 -6.02 0.74 -10.06
CA SER A 33 -7.31 0.80 -9.39
C SER A 33 -8.42 1.06 -10.40
N ASN A 34 -9.64 0.69 -10.03
CA ASN A 34 -10.85 0.99 -10.82
C ASN A 34 -11.52 2.29 -10.39
N ASP A 35 -10.94 3.02 -9.45
CA ASP A 35 -11.52 4.25 -8.91
C ASP A 35 -10.48 5.37 -8.91
N ASP A 36 -10.88 6.57 -9.37
CA ASP A 36 -9.96 7.71 -9.48
C ASP A 36 -9.38 8.14 -8.14
N THR A 37 -10.18 8.16 -7.08
CA THR A 37 -9.71 8.59 -5.76
C THR A 37 -8.77 7.55 -5.16
N VAL A 38 -9.10 6.27 -5.27
CA VAL A 38 -8.20 5.19 -4.83
C VAL A 38 -6.89 5.26 -5.62
N SER A 39 -6.98 5.51 -6.93
CA SER A 39 -5.79 5.63 -7.78
C SER A 39 -4.88 6.76 -7.32
N LYS A 40 -5.45 7.93 -6.98
CA LYS A 40 -4.66 9.05 -6.45
C LYS A 40 -3.98 8.69 -5.14
N CYS A 41 -4.69 8.02 -4.24
CA CYS A 41 -4.13 7.59 -2.96
C CYS A 41 -2.99 6.60 -3.17
N ALA A 42 -3.19 5.62 -4.05
CA ALA A 42 -2.18 4.61 -4.34
C ALA A 42 -0.95 5.22 -5.02
N ASP A 43 -1.14 6.15 -5.95
CA ASP A 43 -0.04 6.85 -6.61
C ASP A 43 0.80 7.65 -5.62
N ALA A 44 0.13 8.38 -4.70
CA ALA A 44 0.83 9.14 -3.67
C ALA A 44 1.66 8.22 -2.78
N LEU A 45 1.10 7.09 -2.40
CA LEU A 45 1.79 6.10 -1.57
C LEU A 45 2.97 5.47 -2.31
N CYS A 46 2.78 5.13 -3.60
CA CYS A 46 3.86 4.55 -4.40
C CYS A 46 5.05 5.52 -4.53
N ARG A 47 4.78 6.81 -4.67
CA ARG A 47 5.84 7.82 -4.71
C ARG A 47 6.56 7.93 -3.36
N LEU A 48 5.80 7.82 -2.27
CA LEU A 48 6.36 7.95 -0.93
C LEU A 48 7.32 6.81 -0.59
N ILE A 49 6.95 5.58 -0.92
CA ILE A 49 7.68 4.40 -0.45
C ILE A 49 8.99 4.15 -1.21
N VAL A 50 9.20 4.77 -2.36
CA VAL A 50 10.47 4.64 -3.08
C VAL A 50 11.60 5.21 -2.24
N GLY A 51 12.65 4.42 -2.02
CA GLY A 51 13.78 4.80 -1.16
C GLY A 51 13.64 4.33 0.28
N PHE A 52 12.48 3.82 0.69
CA PHE A 52 12.27 3.30 2.04
C PHE A 52 12.49 1.79 2.08
N PRO A 53 12.93 1.25 3.22
CA PRO A 53 12.96 -0.20 3.39
C PRO A 53 11.55 -0.78 3.21
N VAL A 54 11.47 -1.93 2.56
CA VAL A 54 10.17 -2.60 2.35
C VAL A 54 9.47 -2.84 3.69
N ALA A 55 10.23 -3.19 4.74
CA ALA A 55 9.67 -3.43 6.06
C ALA A 55 8.96 -2.21 6.64
N ASP A 56 9.37 -0.98 6.27
CA ASP A 56 8.72 0.24 6.74
C ASP A 56 7.31 0.42 6.18
N ILE A 57 7.01 -0.20 5.04
CA ILE A 57 5.67 -0.15 4.46
C ILE A 57 4.66 -0.77 5.43
N LEU A 58 5.07 -1.78 6.19
CA LEU A 58 4.21 -2.47 7.15
C LEU A 58 3.80 -1.57 8.32
N GLN A 59 4.52 -0.48 8.56
CA GLN A 59 4.24 0.46 9.63
C GLN A 59 3.42 1.67 9.17
N MET A 60 3.17 1.78 7.86
CA MET A 60 2.44 2.91 7.33
C MET A 60 0.96 2.83 7.65
N ASN A 61 0.34 4.00 7.80
CA ASN A 61 -1.09 4.12 8.03
C ASN A 61 -1.68 5.15 7.06
N ASN A 62 -2.97 5.42 7.18
CA ASN A 62 -3.66 6.32 6.26
C ASN A 62 -3.09 7.73 6.27
N ASN A 63 -2.47 8.17 7.37
CA ASN A 63 -1.86 9.50 7.44
C ASN A 63 -0.75 9.69 6.40
N ALA A 64 -0.03 8.61 6.07
CA ALA A 64 1.00 8.69 5.03
C ALA A 64 0.40 9.16 3.70
N VAL A 65 -0.80 8.67 3.36
CA VAL A 65 -1.50 9.10 2.16
C VAL A 65 -1.99 10.53 2.29
N TYR A 66 -2.61 10.88 3.41
CA TYR A 66 -3.19 12.21 3.61
C TYR A 66 -2.15 13.31 3.49
N TYR A 67 -0.94 13.08 4.00
CA TYR A 67 0.13 14.07 3.93
C TYR A 67 0.78 14.17 2.55
N ASN A 68 0.67 13.13 1.73
CA ASN A 68 1.41 13.06 0.47
C ASN A 68 0.55 13.18 -0.79
N ILE A 69 -0.78 13.16 -0.65
CA ILE A 69 -1.67 13.23 -1.80
C ILE A 69 -1.75 14.65 -2.40
N GLY A 70 -1.41 15.65 -1.58
CA GLY A 70 -1.39 17.04 -2.04
C GLY A 70 -2.75 17.72 -2.07
N GLU A 71 -3.82 17.04 -1.67
CA GLU A 71 -5.15 17.59 -1.61
C GLU A 71 -5.92 16.99 -0.44
N LYS A 72 -6.98 17.67 -0.02
CA LYS A 72 -7.82 17.20 1.07
C LYS A 72 -8.87 16.23 0.54
N LEU A 73 -8.93 15.02 1.11
CA LEU A 73 -9.94 14.04 0.74
C LEU A 73 -11.27 14.35 1.41
N PRO A 74 -12.40 14.20 0.69
CA PRO A 74 -13.72 14.27 1.32
C PRO A 74 -13.88 13.19 2.39
N LEU A 75 -14.69 13.47 3.41
CA LEU A 75 -14.91 12.51 4.51
C LEU A 75 -15.43 11.15 4.02
N ASP A 76 -16.29 11.16 3.01
CA ASP A 76 -16.85 9.93 2.45
C ASP A 76 -15.86 9.16 1.57
N SER A 77 -14.69 9.72 1.31
CA SER A 77 -13.64 9.08 0.50
C SER A 77 -12.43 8.67 1.32
N LEU A 78 -12.46 8.79 2.64
CA LEU A 78 -11.31 8.43 3.48
C LEU A 78 -10.98 6.93 3.40
N PHE A 79 -11.97 6.08 3.12
CA PHE A 79 -11.73 4.65 2.94
C PHE A 79 -10.81 4.35 1.75
N CYS A 80 -10.71 5.26 0.79
CA CYS A 80 -9.83 5.07 -0.36
C CYS A 80 -8.36 4.98 0.06
N ALA A 81 -7.96 5.76 1.06
CA ALA A 81 -6.61 5.67 1.61
C ALA A 81 -6.37 4.30 2.27
N THR A 82 -7.36 3.78 2.99
CA THR A 82 -7.29 2.45 3.60
C THR A 82 -7.07 1.37 2.54
N ILE A 83 -7.78 1.45 1.42
CA ILE A 83 -7.64 0.48 0.33
C ILE A 83 -6.21 0.52 -0.22
N ALA A 84 -5.67 1.71 -0.48
CA ALA A 84 -4.33 1.87 -1.02
C ALA A 84 -3.26 1.35 -0.04
N VAL A 85 -3.37 1.71 1.24
CA VAL A 85 -2.41 1.30 2.26
C VAL A 85 -2.42 -0.23 2.43
N ASN A 86 -3.60 -0.84 2.47
CA ASN A 86 -3.70 -2.30 2.62
C ASN A 86 -3.12 -3.03 1.42
N ALA A 87 -3.34 -2.53 0.21
CA ALA A 87 -2.73 -3.12 -1.00
C ALA A 87 -1.20 -3.04 -0.95
N ALA A 88 -0.66 -1.90 -0.52
CA ALA A 88 0.79 -1.73 -0.39
C ALA A 88 1.37 -2.66 0.67
N LYS A 89 0.70 -2.81 1.80
CA LYS A 89 1.14 -3.73 2.86
C LYS A 89 1.14 -5.18 2.37
N LYS A 90 0.13 -5.59 1.61
CA LYS A 90 0.11 -6.92 1.02
C LYS A 90 1.27 -7.12 0.05
N ALA A 91 1.60 -6.10 -0.74
CA ALA A 91 2.73 -6.16 -1.67
C ALA A 91 4.05 -6.32 -0.91
N ALA A 92 4.22 -5.59 0.20
CA ALA A 92 5.40 -5.69 1.04
C ALA A 92 5.53 -7.09 1.66
N ILE A 93 4.43 -7.62 2.18
CA ILE A 93 4.41 -8.98 2.76
C ILE A 93 4.78 -10.02 1.70
N ASP A 94 4.22 -9.90 0.51
CA ASP A 94 4.54 -10.82 -0.59
C ASP A 94 6.02 -10.80 -0.93
N TYR A 95 6.60 -9.60 -1.04
CA TYR A 95 8.04 -9.46 -1.29
C TYR A 95 8.87 -10.11 -0.20
N MET A 96 8.52 -9.86 1.06
CA MET A 96 9.28 -10.39 2.20
C MET A 96 9.21 -11.92 2.24
N LYS A 97 8.03 -12.51 2.00
CA LYS A 97 7.87 -13.95 1.96
C LYS A 97 8.68 -14.59 0.85
N LYS A 98 8.69 -13.98 -0.34
CA LYS A 98 9.44 -14.50 -1.49
C LYS A 98 10.95 -14.46 -1.28
N ASN A 99 11.42 -13.56 -0.44
CA ASN A 99 12.84 -13.38 -0.18
C ASN A 99 13.28 -13.92 1.18
N GLY A 100 12.41 -14.66 1.86
CA GLY A 100 12.76 -15.28 3.14
C GLY A 100 12.98 -14.28 4.28
N ILE A 101 12.42 -13.08 4.15
CA ILE A 101 12.55 -12.04 5.18
C ILE A 101 11.45 -12.25 6.22
N GLU A 102 11.83 -12.25 7.49
CA GLU A 102 10.88 -12.42 8.57
C GLU A 102 9.94 -11.23 8.70
N ILE A 103 8.63 -11.50 8.77
CA ILE A 103 7.61 -10.48 8.98
C ILE A 103 7.49 -10.24 10.48
N PRO A 104 7.64 -8.97 10.96
CA PRO A 104 7.55 -8.69 12.38
C PRO A 104 6.21 -9.09 12.98
N ASN A 105 6.23 -9.56 14.22
CA ASN A 105 5.02 -9.87 14.97
C ASN A 105 4.24 -8.59 15.23
N GLY A 106 2.92 -8.68 15.24
CA GLY A 106 2.06 -7.54 15.54
C GLY A 106 1.74 -6.67 14.33
N VAL A 107 2.25 -7.02 13.15
CA VAL A 107 1.84 -6.33 11.94
C VAL A 107 0.39 -6.67 11.64
N VAL A 108 -0.46 -5.65 11.55
CA VAL A 108 -1.86 -5.81 11.24
C VAL A 108 -2.16 -5.15 9.91
N CYS A 109 -2.71 -5.93 8.99
CA CYS A 109 -3.24 -5.42 7.74
C CYS A 109 -4.71 -5.87 7.69
N GLY A 110 -5.62 -4.94 7.47
CA GLY A 110 -7.05 -5.26 7.43
C GLY A 110 -7.38 -6.38 6.45
N CYS A 111 -6.53 -6.58 5.47
CA CYS A 111 -6.70 -7.60 4.46
C CYS A 111 -6.39 -9.02 4.95
N LEU A 112 -5.79 -9.16 6.12
CA LEU A 112 -5.43 -10.46 6.69
C LEU A 112 -6.50 -11.00 7.66
N GLN A 113 -7.52 -10.22 7.89
CA GLN A 113 -8.62 -10.59 8.78
C GLN A 113 -9.65 -11.43 8.07
#